data_c589c71032bc96be0f000aeb6b37e619
#
_entry.id   c589c71032bc96be0f000aeb6b37e619
#
_cell.length_a   1.000
_cell.length_b   1.000
_cell.length_c   1.000
_cell.angle_alpha   90.00
_cell.angle_beta   90.00
_cell.angle_gamma   90.00
#
_symmetry.space_group_name_H-M   'P 1'
#
loop_
_entity.id
_entity.type
_entity.pdbx_description
1 polymer ?
#
loop_
_entity_poly.entity_id
_entity_poly.type
_entity_poly.pdbx_seq_one_letter_code
_entity_poly.pdbx_strand_id
1 'polypeptide(L)'
;MPECPTKKGGNASLADSLGLKAFTLFKDRQFAVFFIFSMLLGASLQITNGYANTFLGSFGENPEYANTFAVKNSNALISISQISETLCILLIPFFMKKFGIKKVMLIAMFAWVFRFGFFGLGTPDMPGVILFILSCVVYGVAFDFFNISGSLYVNENAPKDIRSSAQGLFMLMT
;
A
#
# COMPACT_ATOMS: atom_id res chain seq x y z
N MET A 1 -16.25 -29.90 1.70
CA MET A 1 -15.07 -29.03 1.88
C MET A 1 -13.84 -29.86 1.58
N PRO A 2 -12.88 -29.39 0.76
CA PRO A 2 -11.65 -30.15 0.55
C PRO A 2 -10.88 -30.23 1.86
N GLU A 3 -10.49 -31.44 2.24
CA GLU A 3 -9.68 -31.68 3.44
C GLU A 3 -8.31 -31.01 3.25
N CYS A 4 -7.99 -30.04 4.07
CA CYS A 4 -6.64 -29.50 4.15
C CYS A 4 -5.73 -30.57 4.77
N PRO A 5 -4.68 -31.03 4.08
CA PRO A 5 -3.74 -31.97 4.66
C PRO A 5 -2.99 -31.29 5.81
N THR A 6 -3.42 -31.55 7.04
CA THR A 6 -2.70 -31.15 8.23
C THR A 6 -1.40 -31.95 8.31
N LYS A 7 -0.24 -31.29 8.22
CA LYS A 7 1.03 -31.93 8.59
C LYS A 7 0.90 -32.32 10.06
N LYS A 8 0.83 -33.64 10.34
CA LYS A 8 0.91 -34.19 11.70
C LYS A 8 2.20 -33.67 12.35
N GLY A 9 2.05 -33.07 13.53
CA GLY A 9 3.11 -32.39 14.23
C GLY A 9 4.32 -33.25 14.53
N GLY A 10 5.40 -32.96 13.87
CA GLY A 10 6.72 -33.09 14.48
C GLY A 10 6.93 -31.81 15.31
N ASN A 11 7.75 -31.89 16.35
CA ASN A 11 8.10 -30.79 17.25
C ASN A 11 8.38 -29.50 16.46
N ALA A 12 7.34 -28.71 16.20
CA ALA A 12 7.51 -27.42 15.57
C ALA A 12 8.24 -26.53 16.57
N SER A 13 9.43 -26.13 16.25
CA SER A 13 10.17 -25.13 17.05
C SER A 13 9.31 -23.89 17.19
N LEU A 14 9.38 -23.19 18.33
CA LEU A 14 8.73 -21.89 18.52
C LEU A 14 9.05 -20.94 17.36
N ALA A 15 10.26 -21.01 16.82
CA ALA A 15 10.68 -20.24 15.64
C ALA A 15 9.86 -20.61 14.38
N ASP A 16 9.46 -21.88 14.23
CA ASP A 16 8.62 -22.33 13.13
C ASP A 16 7.19 -21.87 13.30
N SER A 17 6.69 -21.91 14.53
CA SER A 17 5.33 -21.47 14.86
C SER A 17 5.18 -19.95 14.73
N LEU A 18 6.23 -19.18 15.02
CA LEU A 18 6.27 -17.72 14.86
C LEU A 18 6.62 -17.28 13.42
N GLY A 19 6.87 -18.20 12.51
CA GLY A 19 7.19 -17.89 11.13
C GLY A 19 8.56 -17.22 10.93
N LEU A 20 9.46 -17.29 11.92
CA LEU A 20 10.79 -16.63 11.87
C LEU A 20 11.67 -17.15 10.74
N LYS A 21 11.36 -18.34 10.19
CA LYS A 21 12.03 -18.85 8.99
C LYS A 21 11.89 -17.94 7.77
N ALA A 22 10.83 -17.11 7.71
CA ALA A 22 10.68 -16.14 6.64
C ALA A 22 11.82 -15.11 6.57
N PHE A 23 12.46 -14.81 7.70
CA PHE A 23 13.63 -13.93 7.72
C PHE A 23 14.84 -14.50 6.97
N THR A 24 14.87 -15.81 6.71
CA THR A 24 15.91 -16.40 5.86
C THR A 24 15.85 -15.90 4.42
N LEU A 25 14.68 -15.39 3.98
CA LEU A 25 14.51 -14.78 2.65
C LEU A 25 15.34 -13.50 2.48
N PHE A 26 15.73 -12.83 3.56
CA PHE A 26 16.66 -11.68 3.48
C PHE A 26 18.07 -12.07 2.99
N LYS A 27 18.43 -13.34 3.00
CA LYS A 27 19.68 -13.83 2.39
C LYS A 27 19.63 -13.76 0.87
N ASP A 28 18.45 -13.86 0.28
CA ASP A 28 18.25 -13.62 -1.15
C ASP A 28 18.16 -12.12 -1.42
N ARG A 29 19.06 -11.61 -2.27
CA ARG A 29 19.15 -10.20 -2.60
C ARG A 29 17.83 -9.65 -3.17
N GLN A 30 17.12 -10.43 -3.97
CA GLN A 30 15.85 -10.00 -4.59
C GLN A 30 14.76 -9.82 -3.53
N PHE A 31 14.64 -10.79 -2.62
CA PHE A 31 13.70 -10.68 -1.51
C PHE A 31 14.10 -9.59 -0.51
N ALA A 32 15.37 -9.43 -0.20
CA ALA A 32 15.85 -8.38 0.70
C ALA A 32 15.49 -6.99 0.17
N VAL A 33 15.78 -6.72 -1.10
CA VAL A 33 15.41 -5.46 -1.75
C VAL A 33 13.90 -5.26 -1.75
N PHE A 34 13.13 -6.29 -2.13
CA PHE A 34 11.67 -6.23 -2.12
C PHE A 34 11.11 -5.90 -0.73
N PHE A 35 11.56 -6.56 0.32
CA PHE A 35 11.08 -6.32 1.69
C PHE A 35 11.48 -4.93 2.22
N ILE A 36 12.70 -4.45 1.92
CA ILE A 36 13.12 -3.09 2.29
C ILE A 36 12.20 -2.05 1.64
N PHE A 37 11.92 -2.17 0.35
CA PHE A 37 11.00 -1.27 -0.33
C PHE A 37 9.56 -1.38 0.17
N SER A 38 9.11 -2.60 0.49
CA SER A 38 7.78 -2.81 1.12
C SER A 38 7.67 -2.08 2.46
N MET A 39 8.71 -2.16 3.29
CA MET A 39 8.76 -1.45 4.58
C MET A 39 8.74 0.07 4.41
N LEU A 40 9.48 0.61 3.43
CA LEU A 40 9.46 2.05 3.14
C LEU A 40 8.09 2.52 2.64
N LEU A 41 7.43 1.70 1.81
CA LEU A 41 6.07 1.99 1.34
C LEU A 41 5.04 1.86 2.47
N GLY A 42 5.18 0.87 3.34
CA GLY A 42 4.35 0.74 4.54
C GLY A 42 4.48 1.95 5.46
N ALA A 43 5.69 2.46 5.68
CA ALA A 43 5.90 3.71 6.41
C ALA A 43 5.21 4.90 5.73
N SER A 44 5.32 5.00 4.40
CA SER A 44 4.65 6.04 3.61
C SER A 44 3.12 5.95 3.72
N LEU A 45 2.57 4.73 3.72
CA LEU A 45 1.15 4.46 3.93
C LEU A 45 0.69 4.94 5.31
N GLN A 46 1.43 4.62 6.36
CA GLN A 46 1.08 5.02 7.73
C GLN A 46 1.13 6.55 7.89
N ILE A 47 2.11 7.21 7.28
CA ILE A 47 2.16 8.67 7.25
C ILE A 47 0.90 9.24 6.58
N THR A 48 0.53 8.72 5.41
CA THR A 48 -0.68 9.18 4.70
C THR A 48 -1.93 8.95 5.53
N ASN A 49 -2.12 7.76 6.10
CA ASN A 49 -3.34 7.43 6.85
C ASN A 49 -3.43 8.19 8.18
N GLY A 50 -2.30 8.41 8.85
CA GLY A 50 -2.27 9.11 10.14
C GLY A 50 -2.35 10.63 10.03
N TYR A 51 -1.77 11.21 9.00
CA TYR A 51 -1.55 12.65 8.93
C TYR A 51 -2.31 13.38 7.83
N ALA A 52 -2.89 12.69 6.83
CA ALA A 52 -3.56 13.37 5.72
C ALA A 52 -4.70 14.30 6.18
N ASN A 53 -5.51 13.86 7.12
CA ASN A 53 -6.61 14.67 7.66
C ASN A 53 -6.09 15.85 8.50
N THR A 54 -5.10 15.61 9.35
CA THR A 54 -4.44 16.64 10.16
C THR A 54 -3.77 17.69 9.28
N PHE A 55 -3.11 17.25 8.21
CA PHE A 55 -2.48 18.13 7.22
C PHE A 55 -3.51 19.03 6.54
N LEU A 56 -4.63 18.48 6.07
CA LEU A 56 -5.70 19.28 5.48
C LEU A 56 -6.32 20.24 6.52
N GLY A 57 -6.48 19.79 7.75
CA GLY A 57 -7.01 20.60 8.86
C GLY A 57 -6.10 21.77 9.26
N SER A 58 -4.77 21.61 9.13
CA SER A 58 -3.80 22.67 9.50
C SER A 58 -3.93 23.92 8.65
N PHE A 59 -4.42 23.82 7.42
CA PHE A 59 -4.75 25.00 6.62
C PHE A 59 -5.88 25.84 7.21
N GLY A 60 -6.69 25.28 8.11
CA GLY A 60 -7.76 26.01 8.81
C GLY A 60 -7.28 27.07 9.80
N GLU A 61 -5.99 27.01 10.20
CA GLU A 61 -5.35 28.03 11.03
C GLU A 61 -5.17 29.37 10.28
N ASN A 62 -5.12 29.31 8.94
CA ASN A 62 -5.08 30.52 8.12
C ASN A 62 -6.51 30.97 7.81
N PRO A 63 -6.91 32.22 8.19
CA PRO A 63 -8.24 32.76 7.91
C PRO A 63 -8.64 32.73 6.43
N GLU A 64 -7.67 32.79 5.54
CA GLU A 64 -7.87 32.73 4.08
C GLU A 64 -8.41 31.37 3.63
N TYR A 65 -7.92 30.28 4.25
CA TYR A 65 -8.27 28.92 3.87
C TYR A 65 -9.32 28.24 4.76
N ALA A 66 -9.60 28.81 5.94
CA ALA A 66 -10.52 28.24 6.94
C ALA A 66 -11.92 27.94 6.39
N ASN A 67 -12.37 28.69 5.40
CA ASN A 67 -13.68 28.55 4.77
C ASN A 67 -13.67 27.73 3.47
N THR A 68 -12.52 27.21 3.03
CA THR A 68 -12.43 26.42 1.80
C THR A 68 -13.09 25.05 1.93
N PHE A 69 -13.48 24.48 0.78
CA PHE A 69 -14.10 23.16 0.75
C PHE A 69 -13.19 22.07 1.32
N ALA A 70 -11.91 22.10 0.99
CA ALA A 70 -10.94 21.09 1.39
C ALA A 70 -10.76 21.03 2.92
N VAL A 71 -10.76 22.19 3.59
CA VAL A 71 -10.61 22.28 5.04
C VAL A 71 -11.90 21.86 5.75
N LYS A 72 -13.06 22.39 5.32
CA LYS A 72 -14.35 22.08 5.95
C LYS A 72 -14.80 20.64 5.74
N ASN A 73 -14.41 20.03 4.62
CA ASN A 73 -14.86 18.70 4.22
C ASN A 73 -13.66 17.74 3.97
N SER A 74 -12.61 17.84 4.78
CA SER A 74 -11.40 17.03 4.64
C SER A 74 -11.70 15.52 4.63
N ASN A 75 -12.65 15.05 5.45
CA ASN A 75 -13.08 13.66 5.47
C ASN A 75 -13.77 13.25 4.16
N ALA A 76 -14.58 14.10 3.57
CA ALA A 76 -15.21 13.83 2.27
C ALA A 76 -14.15 13.74 1.15
N LEU A 77 -13.15 14.62 1.19
CA LEU A 77 -12.03 14.59 0.26
C LEU A 77 -11.24 13.28 0.37
N ILE A 78 -10.92 12.85 1.61
CA ILE A 78 -10.21 11.59 1.85
C ILE A 78 -11.06 10.39 1.43
N SER A 79 -12.38 10.44 1.55
CA SER A 79 -13.28 9.37 1.10
C SER A 79 -13.17 9.08 -0.41
N ILE A 80 -12.72 10.06 -1.20
CA ILE A 80 -12.41 9.84 -2.63
C ILE A 80 -11.32 8.76 -2.80
N SER A 81 -10.35 8.70 -1.87
CA SER A 81 -9.33 7.65 -1.89
C SER A 81 -9.94 6.25 -1.78
N GLN A 82 -10.92 6.06 -0.92
CA GLN A 82 -11.59 4.76 -0.72
C GLN A 82 -12.43 4.35 -1.93
N ILE A 83 -13.07 5.33 -2.59
CA ILE A 83 -13.77 5.07 -3.86
C ILE A 83 -12.75 4.65 -4.94
N SER A 84 -11.62 5.35 -5.00
CA SER A 84 -10.53 5.02 -5.93
C SER A 84 -9.98 3.61 -5.68
N GLU A 85 -9.74 3.21 -4.43
CA GLU A 85 -9.32 1.85 -4.07
C GLU A 85 -10.29 0.81 -4.63
N THR A 86 -11.59 0.99 -4.38
CA THR A 86 -12.61 0.05 -4.87
C THR A 86 -12.57 -0.11 -6.39
N LEU A 87 -12.41 0.98 -7.12
CA LEU A 87 -12.30 0.94 -8.58
C LEU A 87 -10.98 0.32 -9.04
N CYS A 88 -9.88 0.63 -8.36
CA CYS A 88 -8.55 0.11 -8.67
C CYS A 88 -8.47 -1.41 -8.49
N ILE A 89 -9.06 -1.96 -7.43
CA ILE A 89 -9.13 -3.42 -7.21
C ILE A 89 -9.76 -4.13 -8.42
N LEU A 90 -10.82 -3.57 -8.99
CA LEU A 90 -11.47 -4.14 -10.18
C LEU A 90 -10.59 -4.10 -11.43
N LEU A 91 -9.66 -3.14 -11.52
CA LEU A 91 -8.76 -2.98 -12.66
C LEU A 91 -7.50 -3.85 -12.55
N ILE A 92 -7.13 -4.32 -11.35
CA ILE A 92 -5.91 -5.10 -11.11
C ILE A 92 -5.78 -6.33 -12.02
N PRO A 93 -6.80 -7.19 -12.19
CA PRO A 93 -6.68 -8.37 -13.04
C PRO A 93 -6.31 -8.01 -14.48
N PHE A 94 -6.85 -6.91 -15.00
CA PHE A 94 -6.53 -6.41 -16.33
C PHE A 94 -5.08 -5.95 -16.43
N PHE A 95 -4.61 -5.15 -15.48
CA PHE A 95 -3.23 -4.66 -15.46
C PHE A 95 -2.22 -5.79 -15.25
N MET A 96 -2.53 -6.73 -14.37
CA MET A 96 -1.68 -7.91 -14.11
C MET A 96 -1.52 -8.77 -15.36
N LYS A 97 -2.63 -9.02 -16.08
CA LYS A 97 -2.61 -9.80 -17.32
C LYS A 97 -1.80 -9.11 -18.42
N LYS A 98 -1.89 -7.77 -18.51
CA LYS A 98 -1.26 -6.99 -19.59
C LYS A 98 0.20 -6.69 -19.32
N PHE A 99 0.56 -6.34 -18.09
CA PHE A 99 1.89 -5.81 -17.74
C PHE A 99 2.73 -6.76 -16.88
N GLY A 100 2.08 -7.70 -16.20
CA GLY A 100 2.73 -8.61 -15.26
C GLY A 100 3.08 -7.94 -13.92
N ILE A 101 3.41 -8.78 -12.93
CA ILE A 101 3.61 -8.39 -11.52
C ILE A 101 4.63 -7.26 -11.36
N LYS A 102 5.82 -7.40 -11.96
CA LYS A 102 6.93 -6.44 -11.79
C LYS A 102 6.58 -5.03 -12.27
N LYS A 103 5.94 -4.92 -13.44
CA LYS A 103 5.56 -3.59 -13.98
C LYS A 103 4.42 -2.97 -13.20
N VAL A 104 3.46 -3.77 -12.72
CA VAL A 104 2.37 -3.29 -11.87
C VAL A 104 2.91 -2.75 -10.54
N MET A 105 3.88 -3.43 -9.92
CA MET A 105 4.58 -2.92 -8.74
C MET A 105 5.30 -1.59 -9.01
N LEU A 106 5.99 -1.46 -10.14
CA LEU A 106 6.64 -0.21 -10.51
C LEU A 106 5.64 0.93 -10.71
N ILE A 107 4.50 0.66 -11.38
CA ILE A 107 3.41 1.65 -11.53
C ILE A 107 2.94 2.11 -10.15
N ALA A 108 2.73 1.19 -9.22
CA ALA A 108 2.33 1.53 -7.86
C ALA A 108 3.36 2.40 -7.13
N MET A 109 4.65 2.10 -7.28
CA MET A 109 5.72 2.92 -6.68
C MET A 109 5.74 4.34 -7.25
N PHE A 110 5.58 4.50 -8.58
CA PHE A 110 5.45 5.82 -9.18
C PHE A 110 4.17 6.54 -8.73
N ALA A 111 3.06 5.82 -8.57
CA ALA A 111 1.83 6.38 -8.05
C ALA A 111 2.03 6.97 -6.63
N TRP A 112 2.84 6.34 -5.78
CA TRP A 112 3.21 6.91 -4.47
C TRP A 112 3.95 8.25 -4.59
N VAL A 113 4.87 8.37 -5.54
CA VAL A 113 5.57 9.65 -5.81
C VAL A 113 4.57 10.73 -6.20
N PHE A 114 3.64 10.42 -7.12
CA PHE A 114 2.59 11.37 -7.50
C PHE A 114 1.65 11.69 -6.35
N ARG A 115 1.28 10.69 -5.54
CA ARG A 115 0.45 10.88 -4.35
C ARG A 115 1.00 11.99 -3.45
N PHE A 116 2.25 11.87 -3.04
CA PHE A 116 2.89 12.85 -2.17
C PHE A 116 3.20 14.16 -2.89
N GLY A 117 3.60 14.11 -4.17
CA GLY A 117 3.82 15.28 -4.99
C GLY A 117 2.56 16.17 -5.09
N PHE A 118 1.42 15.57 -5.41
CA PHE A 118 0.16 16.30 -5.49
C PHE A 118 -0.31 16.82 -4.13
N PHE A 119 -0.09 16.07 -3.05
CA PHE A 119 -0.39 16.53 -1.70
C PHE A 119 0.51 17.71 -1.28
N GLY A 120 1.81 17.65 -1.62
CA GLY A 120 2.76 18.71 -1.25
C GLY A 120 2.61 20.00 -2.07
N LEU A 121 2.09 19.91 -3.31
CA LEU A 121 1.89 21.03 -4.20
C LEU A 121 0.45 21.58 -4.16
N GLY A 122 -0.48 20.82 -3.58
CA GLY A 122 -1.88 21.22 -3.47
C GLY A 122 -2.08 22.36 -2.49
N THR A 123 -3.08 23.19 -2.76
CA THR A 123 -3.58 24.23 -1.86
C THR A 123 -5.08 24.07 -1.66
N PRO A 124 -5.66 24.52 -0.53
CA PRO A 124 -7.08 24.32 -0.25
C PRO A 124 -8.04 25.10 -1.14
N ASP A 125 -7.55 26.13 -1.82
CA ASP A 125 -8.29 26.99 -2.74
C ASP A 125 -8.27 26.45 -4.18
N MET A 126 -9.09 27.01 -5.04
CA MET A 126 -9.09 26.69 -6.46
C MET A 126 -7.96 27.49 -7.18
N PRO A 127 -7.14 26.82 -8.05
CA PRO A 127 -7.27 25.45 -8.57
C PRO A 127 -6.53 24.39 -7.76
N GLY A 128 -5.85 24.73 -6.67
CA GLY A 128 -4.96 23.83 -5.92
C GLY A 128 -5.65 22.61 -5.32
N VAL A 129 -6.94 22.72 -4.96
CA VAL A 129 -7.74 21.59 -4.45
C VAL A 129 -7.83 20.42 -5.44
N ILE A 130 -7.69 20.69 -6.74
CA ILE A 130 -7.69 19.65 -7.78
C ILE A 130 -6.51 18.69 -7.57
N LEU A 131 -5.35 19.18 -7.11
CA LEU A 131 -4.20 18.34 -6.80
C LEU A 131 -4.49 17.41 -5.63
N PHE A 132 -5.21 17.88 -4.59
CA PHE A 132 -5.64 16.99 -3.50
C PHE A 132 -6.57 15.90 -4.01
N ILE A 133 -7.53 16.22 -4.88
CA ILE A 133 -8.44 15.23 -5.49
C ILE A 133 -7.65 14.24 -6.33
N LEU A 134 -6.74 14.70 -7.19
CA LEU A 134 -5.88 13.83 -7.99
C LEU A 134 -5.02 12.91 -7.11
N SER A 135 -4.47 13.45 -6.01
CA SER A 135 -3.74 12.67 -5.03
C SER A 135 -4.61 11.54 -4.45
N CYS A 136 -5.87 11.85 -4.11
CA CYS A 136 -6.81 10.84 -3.59
C CYS A 136 -7.17 9.78 -4.64
N VAL A 137 -7.30 10.16 -5.91
CA VAL A 137 -7.56 9.21 -7.01
C VAL A 137 -6.34 8.31 -7.25
N VAL A 138 -5.13 8.85 -7.23
CA VAL A 138 -3.90 8.08 -7.45
C VAL A 138 -3.62 7.12 -6.29
N TYR A 139 -4.16 7.38 -5.11
CA TYR A 139 -3.95 6.55 -3.92
C TYR A 139 -4.39 5.10 -4.12
N GLY A 140 -5.53 4.84 -4.75
CA GLY A 140 -5.98 3.48 -5.04
C GLY A 140 -4.96 2.70 -5.91
N VAL A 141 -4.39 3.35 -6.94
CA VAL A 141 -3.34 2.73 -7.75
C VAL A 141 -2.08 2.49 -6.91
N ALA A 142 -1.69 3.45 -6.08
CA ALA A 142 -0.49 3.35 -5.26
C ALA A 142 -0.56 2.20 -4.24
N PHE A 143 -1.70 2.08 -3.56
CA PHE A 143 -1.89 1.12 -2.48
C PHE A 143 -2.23 -0.28 -2.99
N ASP A 144 -3.32 -0.42 -3.74
CA ASP A 144 -3.84 -1.73 -4.13
C ASP A 144 -2.94 -2.45 -5.11
N PHE A 145 -2.38 -1.74 -6.09
CA PHE A 145 -1.49 -2.36 -7.07
C PHE A 145 -0.23 -2.88 -6.40
N PHE A 146 0.32 -2.15 -5.42
CA PHE A 146 1.48 -2.64 -4.69
C PHE A 146 1.13 -3.83 -3.80
N ASN A 147 0.08 -3.74 -3.00
CA ASN A 147 -0.32 -4.79 -2.06
C ASN A 147 -0.61 -6.12 -2.76
N ILE A 148 -1.45 -6.09 -3.80
CA ILE A 148 -1.86 -7.30 -4.50
C ILE A 148 -0.71 -7.87 -5.33
N SER A 149 0.03 -7.02 -6.06
CA SER A 149 1.18 -7.51 -6.84
C SER A 149 2.32 -8.00 -5.95
N GLY A 150 2.56 -7.38 -4.81
CA GLY A 150 3.55 -7.81 -3.83
C GLY A 150 3.19 -9.15 -3.19
N SER A 151 1.93 -9.33 -2.80
CA SER A 151 1.41 -10.60 -2.31
C SER A 151 1.55 -11.73 -3.35
N LEU A 152 1.23 -11.46 -4.60
CA LEU A 152 1.42 -12.41 -5.70
C LEU A 152 2.91 -12.72 -5.94
N TYR A 153 3.78 -11.70 -5.89
CA TYR A 153 5.21 -11.88 -6.00
C TYR A 153 5.76 -12.83 -4.93
N VAL A 154 5.37 -12.63 -3.67
CA VAL A 154 5.74 -13.52 -2.57
C VAL A 154 5.19 -14.94 -2.81
N ASN A 155 3.93 -15.04 -3.24
CA ASN A 155 3.31 -16.34 -3.48
C ASN A 155 4.00 -17.14 -4.60
N GLU A 156 4.48 -16.48 -5.64
CA GLU A 156 5.16 -17.15 -6.77
C GLU A 156 6.61 -17.49 -6.47
N ASN A 157 7.32 -16.65 -5.73
CA ASN A 157 8.77 -16.76 -5.58
C ASN A 157 9.22 -17.35 -4.23
N ALA A 158 8.38 -17.33 -3.18
CA ALA A 158 8.74 -17.90 -1.90
C ALA A 158 8.67 -19.45 -1.92
N PRO A 159 9.63 -20.15 -1.27
CA PRO A 159 9.58 -21.60 -1.08
C PRO A 159 8.26 -22.05 -0.44
N LYS A 160 7.74 -23.19 -0.88
CA LYS A 160 6.40 -23.67 -0.48
C LYS A 160 6.26 -23.89 1.03
N ASP A 161 7.33 -24.29 1.70
CA ASP A 161 7.39 -24.58 3.14
C ASP A 161 7.30 -23.34 4.04
N ILE A 162 7.76 -22.18 3.56
CA ILE A 162 7.76 -20.91 4.30
C ILE A 162 6.87 -19.84 3.69
N ARG A 163 6.11 -20.16 2.65
CA ARG A 163 5.29 -19.22 1.88
C ARG A 163 4.29 -18.45 2.76
N SER A 164 3.58 -19.13 3.64
CA SER A 164 2.62 -18.49 4.56
C SER A 164 3.31 -17.54 5.50
N SER A 165 4.48 -17.88 6.02
CA SER A 165 5.29 -17.02 6.87
C SER A 165 5.85 -15.82 6.11
N ALA A 166 6.22 -16.01 4.84
CA ALA A 166 6.67 -14.93 3.96
C ALA A 166 5.53 -13.93 3.65
N GLN A 167 4.31 -14.43 3.45
CA GLN A 167 3.12 -13.58 3.31
C GLN A 167 2.85 -12.79 4.59
N GLY A 168 2.92 -13.44 5.76
CA GLY A 168 2.79 -12.75 7.05
C GLY A 168 3.85 -11.67 7.24
N LEU A 169 5.10 -11.95 6.85
CA LEU A 169 6.19 -10.97 6.91
C LEU A 169 5.94 -9.78 5.97
N PHE A 170 5.47 -10.03 4.74
CA PHE A 170 5.09 -8.98 3.80
C PHE A 170 3.98 -8.09 4.35
N MET A 171 2.91 -8.68 4.89
CA MET A 171 1.80 -7.95 5.51
C MET A 171 2.21 -7.13 6.73
N LEU A 172 3.22 -7.58 7.48
CA LEU A 172 3.76 -6.85 8.63
C LEU A 172 4.57 -5.62 8.19
N MET A 173 5.15 -5.66 6.98
CA MET A 173 6.01 -4.60 6.45
C MET A 173 5.24 -3.54 5.65
N THR A 174 4.06 -3.86 5.15
CA THR A 174 3.17 -2.97 4.40
C THR A 174 1.99 -2.52 5.24
#